data_a739bd1141facbe68ca8e3e742c3729d
#
_entry.id   a739bd1141facbe68ca8e3e742c3729d
#
_cell.length_a   1.000
_cell.length_b   1.000
_cell.length_c   1.000
_cell.angle_alpha   90.00
_cell.angle_beta   90.00
_cell.angle_gamma   90.00
#
_symmetry.space_group_name_H-M   'P 1'
#
loop_
_entity.id
_entity.type
_entity.pdbx_description
1 polymer ?
#
loop_
_entity_poly.entity_id
_entity_poly.type
_entity_poly.pdbx_seq_one_letter_code
_entity_poly.pdbx_strand_id
1 'polypeptide(L)'
;MSTDAQVLNDVEAPGGAPSTITLSGRGFVLSCAVVSGIVLLAGQWIAFPVWLLASEVLATILALFLLGSFKYQVHKNALTYGMLLVIIATFSKLSTSEWHTQIRENGWWHWAQANLLSFHGLDDLIHADTMLFILGLTFFVSVIAQTRVLEGITFALLRRNGGAIMPTVISVTVFVAVASAVFGGVSMIGLTIRTLVIVLLLAAAPTSAITYSVIVCTAITTICGVWVAYGEPPNLIMKANLYPLLGNAFFVIYCAPAAIVSYLVIARQLRKRLLKQRVFLELLDVVEANAQDVRFLQATRHGEVLTPIEFVEDRAAELGGHAEGVLKWLHQGESLGLSLFRENVPEVIRKNLLGHFVSEELADSLDRHYELAFARDLDGAKQAEHSIDEALVSLAHVRRRAQKIGAMALVPFIALLIVHGFDDRVPLFWASIAGFLCAVLGIAGIPKMRALALHEAYIEYAEYYFLFPLFLSITLLTKAGFFDLIQTLVHQGIDSMGQAHVAFAQFLGCTFLSAILDNNIVADFASRGLHGLSPSVLHLFAMAQILGYALGGCWTHIGCAQSVVAFAFIRRDVDDRYTPLQWIKDITPVIVEIMVALTVLIYAQNALLRWLH
;
A
#
# COMPACT_ATOMS: atom_id res chain seq x y z
N MET A 1 19.80 -20.43 -11.23
CA MET A 1 18.83 -19.71 -10.37
C MET A 1 19.51 -19.06 -9.15
N SER A 2 20.70 -18.52 -9.26
CA SER A 2 21.42 -17.88 -8.13
C SER A 2 22.21 -16.62 -8.54
N THR A 3 22.00 -16.09 -9.73
CA THR A 3 22.74 -14.91 -10.26
C THR A 3 21.85 -13.67 -10.41
N ASP A 4 20.53 -13.81 -10.51
CA ASP A 4 19.65 -12.67 -10.80
C ASP A 4 19.19 -11.89 -9.56
N ALA A 5 19.39 -12.45 -8.35
CA ALA A 5 19.07 -11.75 -7.09
C ALA A 5 20.17 -10.73 -6.66
N GLN A 6 21.35 -10.76 -7.28
CA GLN A 6 22.43 -9.80 -7.01
C GLN A 6 22.38 -8.56 -7.92
N VAL A 7 21.74 -8.65 -9.09
CA VAL A 7 21.70 -7.55 -10.07
C VAL A 7 20.73 -6.42 -9.65
N LEU A 8 19.77 -6.69 -8.75
CA LEU A 8 18.83 -5.66 -8.26
C LEU A 8 19.39 -4.79 -7.11
N ASN A 9 20.59 -5.13 -6.56
CA ASN A 9 21.22 -4.33 -5.52
C ASN A 9 22.28 -3.32 -6.05
N ASP A 10 22.61 -3.36 -7.34
CA ASP A 10 23.69 -2.56 -7.93
C ASP A 10 23.17 -1.47 -8.89
N VAL A 11 21.97 -0.95 -8.71
CA VAL A 11 21.59 0.31 -9.34
C VAL A 11 22.23 1.43 -8.52
N GLU A 12 23.50 1.70 -8.78
CA GLU A 12 24.18 2.91 -8.33
C GLU A 12 23.41 4.14 -8.81
N ALA A 13 22.87 4.90 -7.85
CA ALA A 13 22.30 6.20 -8.12
C ALA A 13 23.41 7.14 -8.62
N PRO A 14 23.28 7.79 -9.77
CA PRO A 14 24.24 8.76 -10.24
C PRO A 14 24.19 10.01 -9.36
N GLY A 15 25.25 10.26 -8.62
CA GLY A 15 25.47 11.50 -7.89
C GLY A 15 25.45 11.35 -6.38
N GLY A 16 26.65 11.05 -5.79
CA GLY A 16 27.06 11.47 -4.47
C GLY A 16 26.12 11.21 -3.29
N ALA A 17 25.42 10.07 -3.23
CA ALA A 17 24.73 9.66 -2.02
C ALA A 17 25.76 9.36 -0.92
N PRO A 18 25.56 9.84 0.33
CA PRO A 18 26.46 9.50 1.43
C PRO A 18 26.53 7.98 1.57
N SER A 19 27.75 7.44 1.65
CA SER A 19 28.01 6.00 1.77
C SER A 19 27.13 5.41 2.89
N THR A 20 26.09 4.67 2.51
CA THR A 20 25.24 3.94 3.45
C THR A 20 26.01 2.71 3.92
N ILE A 21 26.18 2.57 5.22
CA ILE A 21 26.80 1.38 5.80
C ILE A 21 25.73 0.28 5.83
N THR A 22 25.92 -0.77 5.04
CA THR A 22 25.05 -1.96 5.08
C THR A 22 25.55 -2.94 6.12
N LEU A 23 24.72 -3.27 7.10
CA LEU A 23 25.00 -4.34 8.06
C LEU A 23 24.71 -5.70 7.40
N SER A 24 25.71 -6.60 7.42
CA SER A 24 25.53 -7.97 6.91
C SER A 24 24.44 -8.70 7.72
N GLY A 25 23.32 -9.01 7.07
CA GLY A 25 22.20 -9.69 7.73
C GLY A 25 22.58 -11.06 8.32
N ARG A 26 23.46 -11.82 7.66
CA ARG A 26 23.94 -13.13 8.16
C ARG A 26 24.80 -12.98 9.42
N GLY A 27 25.70 -12.01 9.44
CA GLY A 27 26.54 -11.72 10.62
C GLY A 27 25.70 -11.30 11.81
N PHE A 28 24.69 -10.47 11.60
CA PHE A 28 23.77 -10.05 12.65
C PHE A 28 22.97 -11.22 13.25
N VAL A 29 22.35 -12.07 12.43
CA VAL A 29 21.60 -13.25 12.92
C VAL A 29 22.51 -14.21 13.70
N LEU A 30 23.75 -14.43 13.22
CA LEU A 30 24.74 -15.25 13.94
C LEU A 30 25.09 -14.64 15.32
N SER A 31 25.30 -13.32 15.37
CA SER A 31 25.56 -12.63 16.64
C SER A 31 24.38 -12.78 17.61
N CYS A 32 23.14 -12.63 17.12
CA CYS A 32 21.94 -12.86 17.92
C CYS A 32 21.84 -14.30 18.42
N ALA A 33 22.21 -15.29 17.61
CA ALA A 33 22.24 -16.70 18.03
C ALA A 33 23.25 -16.94 19.15
N VAL A 34 24.45 -16.31 19.09
CA VAL A 34 25.43 -16.36 20.18
C VAL A 34 24.90 -15.71 21.45
N VAL A 35 24.29 -14.52 21.33
CA VAL A 35 23.67 -13.82 22.47
C VAL A 35 22.55 -14.67 23.09
N SER A 36 21.72 -15.31 22.27
CA SER A 36 20.68 -16.22 22.75
C SER A 36 21.26 -17.39 23.55
N GLY A 37 22.38 -17.96 23.09
CA GLY A 37 23.11 -18.99 23.84
C GLY A 37 23.60 -18.51 25.20
N ILE A 38 24.14 -17.27 25.26
CA ILE A 38 24.59 -16.65 26.54
C ILE A 38 23.39 -16.42 27.46
N VAL A 39 22.27 -15.91 26.92
CA VAL A 39 21.01 -15.68 27.68
C VAL A 39 20.50 -17.00 28.27
N LEU A 40 20.47 -18.08 27.49
CA LEU A 40 20.03 -19.40 27.95
C LEU A 40 20.94 -19.95 29.07
N LEU A 41 22.25 -19.75 28.98
CA LEU A 41 23.20 -20.15 30.01
C LEU A 41 23.03 -19.30 31.28
N ALA A 42 22.97 -17.98 31.17
CA ALA A 42 22.78 -17.07 32.30
C ALA A 42 21.44 -17.35 33.02
N GLY A 43 20.40 -17.67 32.26
CA GLY A 43 19.08 -18.01 32.78
C GLY A 43 19.01 -19.34 33.55
N GLN A 44 20.12 -20.10 33.67
CA GLN A 44 20.19 -21.24 34.59
C GLN A 44 20.39 -20.79 36.02
N TRP A 45 20.96 -19.61 36.25
CA TRP A 45 21.25 -19.07 37.58
C TRP A 45 20.41 -17.84 37.96
N ILE A 46 19.88 -17.13 36.96
CA ILE A 46 19.15 -15.87 37.16
C ILE A 46 17.83 -15.93 36.38
N ALA A 47 16.70 -15.73 37.10
CA ALA A 47 15.39 -15.52 36.45
C ALA A 47 15.30 -14.10 35.90
N PHE A 48 14.94 -13.96 34.62
CA PHE A 48 14.83 -12.65 34.00
C PHE A 48 13.50 -11.97 34.33
N PRO A 49 13.51 -10.66 34.56
CA PRO A 49 12.28 -9.88 34.79
C PRO A 49 11.60 -9.54 33.46
N VAL A 50 10.27 -9.36 33.47
CA VAL A 50 9.45 -9.01 32.30
C VAL A 50 9.90 -7.72 31.62
N TRP A 51 10.42 -6.74 32.38
CA TRP A 51 10.90 -5.48 31.78
C TRP A 51 12.12 -5.67 30.85
N LEU A 52 12.92 -6.72 31.05
CA LEU A 52 14.03 -7.04 30.12
C LEU A 52 13.48 -7.47 28.76
N LEU A 53 12.51 -8.41 28.76
CA LEU A 53 11.81 -8.82 27.54
C LEU A 53 11.14 -7.63 26.85
N ALA A 54 10.47 -6.76 27.62
CA ALA A 54 9.85 -5.55 27.08
C ALA A 54 10.87 -4.62 26.42
N SER A 55 12.04 -4.44 27.04
CA SER A 55 13.10 -3.60 26.47
C SER A 55 13.69 -4.20 25.16
N GLU A 56 13.83 -5.53 25.08
CA GLU A 56 14.29 -6.22 23.86
C GLU A 56 13.27 -6.04 22.71
N VAL A 57 11.99 -6.24 22.97
CA VAL A 57 10.93 -6.05 21.96
C VAL A 57 10.86 -4.59 21.51
N LEU A 58 10.81 -3.64 22.44
CA LEU A 58 10.77 -2.21 22.12
C LEU A 58 12.04 -1.73 21.41
N ALA A 59 13.21 -2.21 21.80
CA ALA A 59 14.48 -1.91 21.12
C ALA A 59 14.48 -2.48 19.68
N THR A 60 13.92 -3.67 19.48
CA THR A 60 13.77 -4.26 18.14
C THR A 60 12.87 -3.40 17.26
N ILE A 61 11.72 -2.97 17.77
CA ILE A 61 10.78 -2.10 17.09
C ILE A 61 11.45 -0.77 16.73
N LEU A 62 12.10 -0.12 17.68
CA LEU A 62 12.79 1.15 17.44
C LEU A 62 13.95 1.00 16.46
N ALA A 63 14.77 -0.05 16.59
CA ALA A 63 15.88 -0.29 15.69
C ALA A 63 15.40 -0.51 14.25
N LEU A 64 14.32 -1.25 14.07
CA LEU A 64 13.76 -1.54 12.74
C LEU A 64 13.45 -0.26 11.95
N PHE A 65 12.87 0.74 12.61
CA PHE A 65 12.41 1.96 11.94
C PHE A 65 13.44 3.10 12.01
N LEU A 66 14.08 3.32 13.14
CA LEU A 66 15.07 4.39 13.27
C LEU A 66 16.32 4.13 12.42
N LEU A 67 16.86 2.92 12.44
CA LEU A 67 18.05 2.59 11.65
C LEU A 67 17.73 2.57 10.15
N GLY A 68 16.55 2.08 9.75
CA GLY A 68 16.11 2.12 8.35
C GLY A 68 15.88 3.52 7.80
N SER A 69 15.61 4.51 8.67
CA SER A 69 15.33 5.90 8.29
C SER A 69 16.57 6.79 8.26
N PHE A 70 17.65 6.36 8.91
CA PHE A 70 18.89 7.12 9.02
C PHE A 70 19.98 6.61 8.06
N LYS A 71 21.22 6.82 8.44
CA LYS A 71 22.40 6.52 7.64
C LYS A 71 22.66 5.02 7.39
N TYR A 72 22.02 4.13 8.17
CA TYR A 72 22.25 2.70 8.11
C TYR A 72 21.09 1.99 7.41
N GLN A 73 21.40 1.20 6.38
CA GLN A 73 20.42 0.26 5.82
C GLN A 73 20.48 -1.04 6.61
N VAL A 74 19.43 -1.33 7.34
CA VAL A 74 19.26 -2.58 8.09
C VAL A 74 18.37 -3.51 7.31
N HIS A 75 18.78 -4.75 7.14
CA HIS A 75 17.94 -5.78 6.54
C HIS A 75 16.83 -6.14 7.52
N LYS A 76 15.62 -5.61 7.31
CA LYS A 76 14.45 -5.74 8.21
C LYS A 76 14.22 -7.17 8.71
N ASN A 77 14.24 -8.14 7.78
CA ASN A 77 14.05 -9.55 8.10
C ASN A 77 15.18 -10.09 8.99
N ALA A 78 16.45 -9.78 8.69
CA ALA A 78 17.57 -10.24 9.49
C ALA A 78 17.50 -9.70 10.93
N LEU A 79 17.13 -8.42 11.08
CA LEU A 79 16.96 -7.79 12.40
C LEU A 79 15.87 -8.49 13.20
N THR A 80 14.67 -8.63 12.64
CA THR A 80 13.52 -9.16 13.38
C THR A 80 13.66 -10.65 13.68
N TYR A 81 14.12 -11.47 12.73
CA TYR A 81 14.37 -12.89 12.98
C TYR A 81 15.54 -13.12 13.94
N GLY A 82 16.61 -12.33 13.84
CA GLY A 82 17.74 -12.40 14.76
C GLY A 82 17.32 -12.05 16.19
N MET A 83 16.62 -10.94 16.37
CA MET A 83 16.14 -10.51 17.68
C MET A 83 15.08 -11.46 18.26
N LEU A 84 14.24 -12.08 17.42
CA LEU A 84 13.30 -13.09 17.88
C LEU A 84 14.01 -14.26 18.59
N LEU A 85 15.19 -14.68 18.14
CA LEU A 85 15.96 -15.72 18.82
C LEU A 85 16.34 -15.29 20.25
N VAL A 86 16.75 -14.03 20.43
CA VAL A 86 17.10 -13.48 21.75
C VAL A 86 15.84 -13.41 22.62
N ILE A 87 14.76 -12.87 22.08
CA ILE A 87 13.47 -12.72 22.78
C ILE A 87 12.92 -14.07 23.24
N ILE A 88 12.95 -15.11 22.39
CA ILE A 88 12.55 -16.48 22.79
C ILE A 88 13.44 -17.01 23.91
N ALA A 89 14.77 -16.79 23.83
CA ALA A 89 15.69 -17.22 24.86
C ALA A 89 15.40 -16.54 26.20
N THR A 90 15.19 -15.22 26.21
CA THR A 90 14.82 -14.45 27.40
C THR A 90 13.46 -14.90 27.95
N PHE A 91 12.44 -15.05 27.09
CA PHE A 91 11.11 -15.51 27.48
C PHE A 91 11.15 -16.89 28.15
N SER A 92 11.93 -17.82 27.62
CA SER A 92 12.06 -19.19 28.19
C SER A 92 12.66 -19.21 29.60
N LYS A 93 13.25 -18.11 30.06
CA LYS A 93 13.89 -17.96 31.37
C LYS A 93 13.22 -16.92 32.27
N LEU A 94 12.02 -16.47 31.91
CA LEU A 94 11.21 -15.60 32.77
C LEU A 94 10.81 -16.34 34.03
N SER A 95 10.71 -15.61 35.14
CA SER A 95 10.25 -16.14 36.42
C SER A 95 8.79 -16.59 36.41
N THR A 96 7.98 -15.91 35.62
CA THR A 96 6.54 -16.17 35.49
C THR A 96 6.12 -16.04 34.03
N SER A 97 5.44 -17.06 33.49
CA SER A 97 4.84 -17.02 32.17
C SER A 97 3.67 -18.02 32.16
N GLU A 98 2.58 -17.64 31.52
CA GLU A 98 1.42 -18.49 31.33
C GLU A 98 1.77 -19.81 30.66
N TRP A 99 2.64 -19.79 29.66
CA TRP A 99 3.08 -20.98 28.94
C TRP A 99 3.93 -21.93 29.77
N HIS A 100 4.78 -21.42 30.65
CA HIS A 100 5.52 -22.27 31.56
C HIS A 100 4.59 -23.08 32.48
N THR A 101 3.52 -22.46 32.96
CA THR A 101 2.50 -23.13 33.73
C THR A 101 1.76 -24.18 32.91
N GLN A 102 1.30 -23.83 31.70
CA GLN A 102 0.63 -24.75 30.79
C GLN A 102 1.50 -25.94 30.37
N ILE A 103 2.78 -25.71 30.06
CA ILE A 103 3.73 -26.79 29.69
C ILE A 103 4.00 -27.70 30.88
N ARG A 104 4.08 -27.14 32.09
CA ARG A 104 4.31 -27.91 33.32
C ARG A 104 3.11 -28.78 33.69
N GLU A 105 1.89 -28.27 33.50
CA GLU A 105 0.64 -28.98 33.82
C GLU A 105 0.24 -30.01 32.78
N ASN A 106 0.32 -29.65 31.51
CA ASN A 106 -0.24 -30.45 30.41
C ASN A 106 0.85 -31.16 29.55
N GLY A 107 2.12 -30.85 29.79
CA GLY A 107 3.23 -31.38 29.01
C GLY A 107 3.48 -30.63 27.69
N TRP A 108 4.75 -30.63 27.27
CA TRP A 108 5.19 -29.94 26.05
C TRP A 108 4.43 -30.35 24.78
N TRP A 109 4.16 -31.64 24.61
CA TRP A 109 3.51 -32.12 23.37
C TRP A 109 2.07 -31.63 23.23
N HIS A 110 1.34 -31.66 24.33
CA HIS A 110 -0.05 -31.16 24.34
C HIS A 110 -0.11 -29.65 24.10
N TRP A 111 0.81 -28.89 24.71
CA TRP A 111 0.95 -27.47 24.46
C TRP A 111 1.29 -27.20 22.97
N ALA A 112 2.23 -27.96 22.38
CA ALA A 112 2.63 -27.79 20.97
C ALA A 112 1.48 -28.11 20.00
N GLN A 113 0.69 -29.15 20.27
CA GLN A 113 -0.50 -29.46 19.49
C GLN A 113 -1.51 -28.31 19.52
N ALA A 114 -1.77 -27.74 20.68
CA ALA A 114 -2.74 -26.66 20.84
C ALA A 114 -2.28 -25.34 20.21
N ASN A 115 -1.00 -24.99 20.34
CA ASN A 115 -0.50 -23.66 19.96
C ASN A 115 0.27 -23.64 18.63
N LEU A 116 0.98 -24.73 18.24
CA LEU A 116 1.81 -24.73 17.04
C LEU A 116 1.22 -25.55 15.89
N LEU A 117 0.44 -26.58 16.18
CA LEU A 117 -0.10 -27.49 15.17
C LEU A 117 -1.59 -27.26 14.88
N SER A 118 -2.27 -26.42 15.62
CA SER A 118 -3.63 -25.99 15.35
C SER A 118 -3.64 -24.65 14.61
N PHE A 119 -4.58 -24.46 13.69
CA PHE A 119 -4.73 -23.17 13.00
C PHE A 119 -5.09 -22.04 13.99
N HIS A 120 -5.97 -22.33 14.95
CA HIS A 120 -6.34 -21.37 15.98
C HIS A 120 -5.15 -20.96 16.86
N GLY A 121 -4.31 -21.92 17.26
CA GLY A 121 -3.09 -21.61 18.01
C GLY A 121 -2.09 -20.77 17.20
N LEU A 122 -1.93 -21.04 15.90
CA LEU A 122 -1.11 -20.22 15.04
C LEU A 122 -1.69 -18.81 14.87
N ASP A 123 -3.02 -18.69 14.82
CA ASP A 123 -3.67 -17.40 14.72
C ASP A 123 -3.45 -16.57 16.00
N ASP A 124 -3.58 -17.19 17.17
CA ASP A 124 -3.28 -16.54 18.46
C ASP A 124 -1.80 -16.13 18.59
N LEU A 125 -0.88 -16.87 17.94
CA LEU A 125 0.56 -16.60 18.02
C LEU A 125 1.02 -15.49 17.08
N ILE A 126 0.56 -15.50 15.84
CA ILE A 126 1.13 -14.72 14.75
C ILE A 126 0.08 -14.08 13.84
N HIS A 127 -1.18 -14.10 14.25
CA HIS A 127 -2.30 -13.67 13.39
C HIS A 127 -2.32 -14.38 12.03
N ALA A 128 -2.27 -15.73 12.06
CA ALA A 128 -2.12 -16.55 10.84
C ALA A 128 -3.22 -16.30 9.81
N ASP A 129 -4.48 -16.15 10.23
CA ASP A 129 -5.58 -15.81 9.32
C ASP A 129 -5.36 -14.46 8.64
N THR A 130 -4.95 -13.44 9.39
CA THR A 130 -4.60 -12.12 8.86
C THR A 130 -3.41 -12.18 7.90
N MET A 131 -2.33 -12.89 8.26
CA MET A 131 -1.14 -13.03 7.42
C MET A 131 -1.44 -13.73 6.10
N LEU A 132 -2.22 -14.80 6.13
CA LEU A 132 -2.68 -15.53 4.94
C LEU A 132 -3.66 -14.70 4.10
N PHE A 133 -4.53 -13.92 4.75
CA PHE A 133 -5.40 -12.99 4.05
C PHE A 133 -4.61 -11.92 3.29
N ILE A 134 -3.61 -11.30 3.95
CA ILE A 134 -2.72 -10.31 3.32
C ILE A 134 -1.99 -10.95 2.14
N LEU A 135 -1.46 -12.17 2.31
CA LEU A 135 -0.80 -12.91 1.23
C LEU A 135 -1.73 -13.08 0.02
N GLY A 136 -2.90 -13.68 0.23
CA GLY A 136 -3.86 -13.92 -0.84
C GLY A 136 -4.35 -12.61 -1.47
N LEU A 137 -4.57 -11.57 -0.68
CA LEU A 137 -5.01 -10.26 -1.14
C LEU A 137 -3.95 -9.56 -2.00
N THR A 138 -2.68 -9.58 -1.58
CA THR A 138 -1.57 -9.00 -2.36
C THR A 138 -1.48 -9.66 -3.74
N PHE A 139 -1.52 -10.99 -3.79
CA PHE A 139 -1.51 -11.72 -5.05
C PHE A 139 -2.76 -11.47 -5.89
N PHE A 140 -3.94 -11.43 -5.27
CA PHE A 140 -5.19 -11.12 -5.95
C PHE A 140 -5.18 -9.72 -6.59
N VAL A 141 -4.80 -8.70 -5.81
CA VAL A 141 -4.80 -7.32 -6.29
C VAL A 141 -3.72 -7.09 -7.34
N SER A 142 -2.55 -7.72 -7.24
CA SER A 142 -1.52 -7.66 -8.29
C SER A 142 -2.03 -8.20 -9.62
N VAL A 143 -2.83 -9.29 -9.62
CA VAL A 143 -3.48 -9.76 -10.85
C VAL A 143 -4.50 -8.75 -11.37
N ILE A 144 -5.35 -8.19 -10.50
CA ILE A 144 -6.33 -7.16 -10.90
C ILE A 144 -5.63 -5.93 -11.48
N ALA A 145 -4.51 -5.52 -10.87
CA ALA A 145 -3.70 -4.39 -11.32
C ALA A 145 -3.28 -4.54 -12.78
N GLN A 146 -2.81 -5.73 -13.16
CA GLN A 146 -2.39 -6.00 -14.54
C GLN A 146 -3.55 -5.94 -15.54
N THR A 147 -4.80 -6.09 -15.11
CA THR A 147 -5.96 -5.96 -16.01
C THR A 147 -6.27 -4.52 -16.42
N ARG A 148 -5.71 -3.52 -15.74
CA ARG A 148 -5.90 -2.08 -15.98
C ARG A 148 -7.36 -1.61 -15.91
N VAL A 149 -8.16 -2.25 -15.09
CA VAL A 149 -9.58 -1.88 -14.91
C VAL A 149 -9.70 -0.45 -14.40
N LEU A 150 -8.85 -0.03 -13.44
CA LEU A 150 -8.91 1.30 -12.84
C LEU A 150 -8.58 2.41 -13.86
N GLU A 151 -7.62 2.19 -14.73
CA GLU A 151 -7.30 3.13 -15.81
C GLU A 151 -8.47 3.30 -16.77
N GLY A 152 -9.07 2.19 -17.19
CA GLY A 152 -10.27 2.22 -18.04
C GLY A 152 -11.43 3.00 -17.41
N ILE A 153 -11.68 2.80 -16.12
CA ILE A 153 -12.70 3.56 -15.36
C ILE A 153 -12.34 5.05 -15.34
N THR A 154 -11.08 5.40 -15.07
CA THR A 154 -10.64 6.79 -14.98
C THR A 154 -10.78 7.52 -16.31
N PHE A 155 -10.37 6.91 -17.42
CA PHE A 155 -10.53 7.50 -18.74
C PHE A 155 -12.01 7.65 -19.14
N ALA A 156 -12.85 6.66 -18.80
CA ALA A 156 -14.29 6.78 -19.00
C ALA A 156 -14.91 7.94 -18.20
N LEU A 157 -14.45 8.12 -16.94
CA LEU A 157 -14.88 9.25 -16.10
C LEU A 157 -14.39 10.60 -16.65
N LEU A 158 -13.15 10.66 -17.14
CA LEU A 158 -12.59 11.87 -17.74
C LEU A 158 -13.38 12.29 -18.98
N ARG A 159 -13.72 11.36 -19.85
CA ARG A 159 -14.60 11.60 -21.01
C ARG A 159 -16.00 12.07 -20.57
N ARG A 160 -16.60 11.38 -19.60
CA ARG A 160 -17.92 11.76 -19.08
C ARG A 160 -17.92 13.18 -18.50
N ASN A 161 -16.82 13.60 -17.90
CA ASN A 161 -16.66 14.94 -17.30
C ASN A 161 -16.17 16.00 -18.33
N GLY A 162 -16.15 15.69 -19.62
CA GLY A 162 -15.74 16.62 -20.67
C GLY A 162 -14.30 17.13 -20.52
N GLY A 163 -13.38 16.28 -20.07
CA GLY A 163 -11.98 16.61 -19.85
C GLY A 163 -11.70 17.40 -18.56
N ALA A 164 -12.70 17.71 -17.74
CA ALA A 164 -12.51 18.44 -16.49
C ALA A 164 -11.78 17.58 -15.45
N ILE A 165 -10.63 18.05 -14.97
CA ILE A 165 -9.76 17.29 -14.05
C ILE A 165 -10.41 17.16 -12.67
N MET A 166 -10.88 18.27 -12.10
CA MET A 166 -11.39 18.25 -10.73
C MET A 166 -12.52 17.26 -10.47
N PRO A 167 -13.61 17.22 -11.27
CA PRO A 167 -14.67 16.22 -11.05
C PRO A 167 -14.17 14.80 -11.31
N THR A 168 -13.24 14.61 -12.24
CA THR A 168 -12.62 13.29 -12.50
C THR A 168 -11.81 12.83 -11.32
N VAL A 169 -10.90 13.68 -10.80
CA VAL A 169 -10.08 13.35 -9.62
C VAL A 169 -10.95 13.07 -8.40
N ILE A 170 -11.99 13.85 -8.14
CA ILE A 170 -12.95 13.57 -7.05
C ILE A 170 -13.63 12.21 -7.25
N SER A 171 -14.13 11.92 -8.45
CA SER A 171 -14.80 10.63 -8.71
C SER A 171 -13.86 9.45 -8.53
N VAL A 172 -12.62 9.57 -9.02
CA VAL A 172 -11.59 8.54 -8.87
C VAL A 172 -11.19 8.38 -7.41
N THR A 173 -10.95 9.47 -6.69
CA THR A 173 -10.53 9.41 -5.28
C THR A 173 -11.63 8.92 -4.35
N VAL A 174 -12.92 9.20 -4.62
CA VAL A 174 -14.06 8.57 -3.93
C VAL A 174 -14.06 7.07 -4.19
N PHE A 175 -13.94 6.67 -5.46
CA PHE A 175 -13.84 5.25 -5.80
C PHE A 175 -12.67 4.57 -5.08
N VAL A 176 -11.50 5.20 -5.06
CA VAL A 176 -10.31 4.68 -4.39
C VAL A 176 -10.51 4.60 -2.88
N ALA A 177 -11.12 5.61 -2.24
CA ALA A 177 -11.42 5.58 -0.80
C ALA A 177 -12.36 4.43 -0.43
N VAL A 178 -13.34 4.12 -1.29
CA VAL A 178 -14.23 2.97 -1.11
C VAL A 178 -13.51 1.66 -1.40
N ALA A 179 -12.75 1.59 -2.49
CA ALA A 179 -12.05 0.40 -2.91
C ALA A 179 -10.90 0.02 -1.97
N SER A 180 -10.18 0.99 -1.40
CA SER A 180 -9.08 0.74 -0.45
C SER A 180 -9.56 0.03 0.81
N ALA A 181 -10.80 0.26 1.23
CA ALA A 181 -11.40 -0.44 2.36
C ALA A 181 -11.60 -1.95 2.12
N VAL A 182 -11.56 -2.40 0.87
CA VAL A 182 -11.79 -3.79 0.48
C VAL A 182 -10.54 -4.45 -0.08
N PHE A 183 -9.73 -3.71 -0.85
CA PHE A 183 -8.56 -4.24 -1.58
C PHE A 183 -7.22 -3.94 -0.95
N GLY A 184 -7.21 -3.28 0.20
CA GLY A 184 -5.99 -2.85 0.88
C GLY A 184 -5.36 -1.58 0.31
N GLY A 185 -4.95 -0.71 1.23
CA GLY A 185 -4.42 0.62 0.88
C GLY A 185 -3.13 0.56 0.06
N VAL A 186 -2.22 -0.39 0.33
CA VAL A 186 -0.92 -0.50 -0.37
C VAL A 186 -1.11 -0.80 -1.85
N SER A 187 -1.92 -1.80 -2.16
CA SER A 187 -2.18 -2.17 -3.55
C SER A 187 -2.96 -1.09 -4.29
N MET A 188 -3.90 -0.43 -3.59
CA MET A 188 -4.68 0.67 -4.18
C MET A 188 -3.85 1.92 -4.44
N ILE A 189 -2.84 2.23 -3.59
CA ILE A 189 -1.98 3.40 -3.82
C ILE A 189 -1.17 3.24 -5.10
N GLY A 190 -0.56 2.08 -5.34
CA GLY A 190 0.22 1.82 -6.55
C GLY A 190 -0.59 2.01 -7.84
N LEU A 191 -1.83 1.51 -7.85
CA LEU A 191 -2.76 1.67 -8.97
C LEU A 191 -3.20 3.13 -9.16
N THR A 192 -3.54 3.81 -8.06
CA THR A 192 -4.09 5.16 -8.09
C THR A 192 -3.06 6.19 -8.52
N ILE A 193 -1.83 6.09 -8.02
CA ILE A 193 -0.76 7.02 -8.35
C ILE A 193 -0.50 7.01 -9.86
N ARG A 194 -0.34 5.83 -10.45
CA ARG A 194 -0.07 5.69 -11.90
C ARG A 194 -1.14 6.41 -12.72
N THR A 195 -2.40 6.10 -12.45
CA THR A 195 -3.53 6.66 -13.18
C THR A 195 -3.68 8.17 -12.98
N LEU A 196 -3.51 8.63 -11.74
CA LEU A 196 -3.65 10.05 -11.40
C LEU A 196 -2.55 10.88 -12.03
N VAL A 197 -1.31 10.41 -12.02
CA VAL A 197 -0.17 11.13 -12.60
C VAL A 197 -0.35 11.29 -14.11
N ILE A 198 -0.80 10.27 -14.84
CA ILE A 198 -1.08 10.38 -16.28
C ILE A 198 -2.13 11.48 -16.53
N VAL A 199 -3.24 11.46 -15.80
CA VAL A 199 -4.31 12.45 -15.96
C VAL A 199 -3.79 13.88 -15.68
N LEU A 200 -2.95 14.05 -14.66
CA LEU A 200 -2.38 15.35 -14.31
C LEU A 200 -1.33 15.82 -15.31
N LEU A 201 -0.53 14.92 -15.88
CA LEU A 201 0.41 15.23 -16.96
C LEU A 201 -0.33 15.69 -18.22
N LEU A 202 -1.40 15.00 -18.61
CA LEU A 202 -2.25 15.39 -19.72
C LEU A 202 -2.91 16.76 -19.52
N ALA A 203 -3.10 17.19 -18.27
CA ALA A 203 -3.61 18.50 -17.91
C ALA A 203 -2.53 19.58 -17.81
N ALA A 204 -1.29 19.27 -18.17
CA ALA A 204 -0.12 20.16 -17.94
C ALA A 204 -0.03 20.68 -16.51
N ALA A 205 -0.37 19.83 -15.52
CA ALA A 205 -0.30 20.19 -14.12
C ALA A 205 1.16 20.42 -13.70
N PRO A 206 1.43 21.48 -12.88
CA PRO A 206 2.78 21.71 -12.40
C PRO A 206 3.26 20.56 -11.49
N THR A 207 4.56 20.27 -11.51
CA THR A 207 5.19 19.20 -10.72
C THR A 207 4.75 19.21 -9.26
N SER A 208 4.66 20.42 -8.65
CA SER A 208 4.19 20.56 -7.26
C SER A 208 2.74 20.09 -7.04
N ALA A 209 1.87 20.24 -8.03
CA ALA A 209 0.48 19.73 -7.94
C ALA A 209 0.43 18.21 -8.11
N ILE A 210 1.27 17.66 -8.98
CA ILE A 210 1.41 16.21 -9.18
C ILE A 210 1.93 15.58 -7.88
N THR A 211 3.06 16.06 -7.36
CA THR A 211 3.66 15.59 -6.10
C THR A 211 2.66 15.65 -4.96
N TYR A 212 1.99 16.78 -4.78
CA TYR A 212 0.98 16.92 -3.74
C TYR A 212 -0.19 15.93 -3.89
N SER A 213 -0.66 15.72 -5.11
CA SER A 213 -1.74 14.77 -5.39
C SER A 213 -1.33 13.33 -5.06
N VAL A 214 -0.08 12.96 -5.34
CA VAL A 214 0.49 11.65 -4.97
C VAL A 214 0.55 11.49 -3.46
N ILE A 215 1.06 12.50 -2.74
CA ILE A 215 1.16 12.47 -1.27
C ILE A 215 -0.23 12.31 -0.64
N VAL A 216 -1.21 13.07 -1.11
CA VAL A 216 -2.57 13.03 -0.58
C VAL A 216 -3.26 11.70 -0.87
N CYS A 217 -2.88 10.99 -1.93
CA CYS A 217 -3.38 9.63 -2.18
C CYS A 217 -3.05 8.66 -1.05
N THR A 218 -1.92 8.83 -0.34
CA THR A 218 -1.61 8.01 0.83
C THR A 218 -2.65 8.18 1.93
N ALA A 219 -3.05 9.42 2.21
CA ALA A 219 -4.09 9.71 3.18
C ALA A 219 -5.46 9.16 2.73
N ILE A 220 -5.78 9.22 1.42
CA ILE A 220 -7.03 8.66 0.89
C ILE A 220 -7.07 7.14 1.08
N THR A 221 -5.99 6.45 0.71
CA THR A 221 -5.96 4.98 0.80
C THR A 221 -5.86 4.49 2.24
N THR A 222 -5.22 5.21 3.14
CA THR A 222 -5.03 4.81 4.53
C THR A 222 -6.17 5.30 5.42
N ILE A 223 -6.34 6.62 5.60
CA ILE A 223 -7.32 7.17 6.56
C ILE A 223 -8.75 6.99 6.05
N CYS A 224 -9.00 7.19 4.74
CA CYS A 224 -10.34 7.02 4.21
C CYS A 224 -10.70 5.54 3.96
N GLY A 225 -9.76 4.61 4.08
CA GLY A 225 -9.99 3.17 3.99
C GLY A 225 -10.37 2.49 5.31
N VAL A 226 -10.32 3.19 6.46
CA VAL A 226 -10.49 2.58 7.81
C VAL A 226 -11.92 2.15 8.15
N TRP A 227 -12.91 2.46 7.33
CA TRP A 227 -14.32 2.20 7.64
C TRP A 227 -14.76 0.73 7.49
N VAL A 228 -13.84 -0.14 7.06
CA VAL A 228 -14.01 -1.61 7.07
C VAL A 228 -12.73 -2.24 7.63
N ALA A 229 -12.88 -3.36 8.34
CA ALA A 229 -11.74 -4.06 8.93
C ALA A 229 -10.72 -4.54 7.89
N TYR A 230 -11.19 -4.92 6.71
CA TYR A 230 -10.40 -5.62 5.68
C TYR A 230 -9.50 -4.69 4.84
N GLY A 231 -9.75 -3.38 4.86
CA GLY A 231 -9.05 -2.41 4.02
C GLY A 231 -7.60 -2.16 4.40
N GLU A 232 -7.29 -2.37 5.67
CA GLU A 232 -5.96 -2.11 6.19
C GLU A 232 -5.52 -3.24 7.12
N PRO A 233 -4.31 -3.80 6.94
CA PRO A 233 -3.78 -4.83 7.84
C PRO A 233 -3.83 -4.45 9.33
N PRO A 234 -3.53 -3.20 9.74
CA PRO A 234 -3.65 -2.79 11.13
C PRO A 234 -5.06 -2.95 11.71
N ASN A 235 -6.10 -2.72 10.90
CA ASN A 235 -7.49 -2.88 11.33
C ASN A 235 -7.83 -4.36 11.59
N LEU A 236 -7.31 -5.26 10.76
CA LEU A 236 -7.48 -6.71 10.97
C LEU A 236 -6.79 -7.18 12.24
N ILE A 237 -5.58 -6.70 12.49
CA ILE A 237 -4.82 -6.98 13.71
C ILE A 237 -5.61 -6.50 14.94
N MET A 238 -6.12 -5.28 14.90
CA MET A 238 -6.94 -4.74 15.98
C MET A 238 -8.23 -5.55 16.19
N LYS A 239 -8.91 -5.93 15.09
CA LYS A 239 -10.09 -6.79 15.15
C LYS A 239 -9.75 -8.14 15.79
N ALA A 240 -8.66 -8.78 15.37
CA ALA A 240 -8.22 -10.08 15.90
C ALA A 240 -7.89 -9.99 17.40
N ASN A 241 -7.11 -8.99 17.82
CA ASN A 241 -6.73 -8.80 19.22
C ASN A 241 -7.93 -8.55 20.15
N LEU A 242 -8.97 -7.90 19.66
CA LEU A 242 -10.13 -7.50 20.47
C LEU A 242 -11.40 -8.30 20.15
N TYR A 243 -11.26 -9.44 19.46
CA TYR A 243 -12.37 -10.36 19.21
C TYR A 243 -12.92 -10.94 20.54
N PRO A 244 -14.24 -11.13 20.69
CA PRO A 244 -15.35 -10.82 19.75
C PRO A 244 -15.92 -9.39 19.88
N LEU A 245 -15.31 -8.51 20.64
CA LEU A 245 -15.83 -7.19 20.99
C LEU A 245 -15.82 -6.19 19.82
N LEU A 246 -14.88 -6.35 18.88
CA LEU A 246 -14.78 -5.54 17.67
C LEU A 246 -15.28 -6.32 16.45
N GLY A 247 -16.58 -6.25 16.19
CA GLY A 247 -17.20 -6.79 14.99
C GLY A 247 -17.12 -5.81 13.79
N ASN A 248 -17.50 -6.28 12.59
CA ASN A 248 -17.49 -5.45 11.37
C ASN A 248 -18.37 -4.19 11.48
N ALA A 249 -19.48 -4.28 12.23
CA ALA A 249 -20.37 -3.14 12.48
C ALA A 249 -19.66 -1.98 13.20
N PHE A 250 -18.70 -2.25 14.07
CA PHE A 250 -17.90 -1.24 14.74
C PHE A 250 -17.21 -0.31 13.75
N PHE A 251 -16.54 -0.85 12.73
CA PHE A 251 -15.82 -0.04 11.74
C PHE A 251 -16.76 0.88 10.96
N VAL A 252 -17.93 0.37 10.56
CA VAL A 252 -18.92 1.19 9.84
C VAL A 252 -19.52 2.29 10.73
N ILE A 253 -19.84 1.98 12.00
CA ILE A 253 -20.49 2.93 12.89
C ILE A 253 -19.53 4.01 13.40
N TYR A 254 -18.30 3.59 13.80
CA TYR A 254 -17.35 4.49 14.47
C TYR A 254 -16.29 5.08 13.52
N CYS A 255 -15.81 4.30 12.54
CA CYS A 255 -14.72 4.75 11.67
C CYS A 255 -15.21 5.37 10.34
N ALA A 256 -16.39 4.99 9.82
CA ALA A 256 -16.89 5.60 8.58
C ALA A 256 -17.13 7.11 8.69
N PRO A 257 -17.70 7.68 9.77
CA PRO A 257 -17.79 9.13 9.94
C PRO A 257 -16.44 9.83 9.86
N ALA A 258 -15.40 9.22 10.45
CA ALA A 258 -14.04 9.74 10.43
C ALA A 258 -13.43 9.69 9.01
N ALA A 259 -13.63 8.60 8.28
CA ALA A 259 -13.21 8.49 6.89
C ALA A 259 -13.87 9.55 6.00
N ILE A 260 -15.17 9.79 6.16
CA ILE A 260 -15.91 10.82 5.42
C ILE A 260 -15.37 12.22 5.74
N VAL A 261 -15.21 12.56 7.03
CA VAL A 261 -14.69 13.86 7.45
C VAL A 261 -13.26 14.09 6.91
N SER A 262 -12.40 13.08 7.02
CA SER A 262 -11.04 13.14 6.47
C SER A 262 -11.04 13.34 4.96
N TYR A 263 -11.89 12.60 4.23
CA TYR A 263 -12.03 12.75 2.79
C TYR A 263 -12.49 14.16 2.39
N LEU A 264 -13.45 14.75 3.11
CA LEU A 264 -13.92 16.11 2.83
C LEU A 264 -12.81 17.16 2.99
N VAL A 265 -11.95 17.02 4.01
CA VAL A 265 -10.77 17.89 4.19
C VAL A 265 -9.82 17.74 2.99
N ILE A 266 -9.51 16.50 2.61
CA ILE A 266 -8.63 16.20 1.48
C ILE A 266 -9.20 16.74 0.16
N ALA A 267 -10.48 16.48 -0.12
CA ALA A 267 -11.15 16.95 -1.33
C ALA A 267 -11.15 18.48 -1.43
N ARG A 268 -11.34 19.19 -0.30
CA ARG A 268 -11.22 20.64 -0.23
C ARG A 268 -9.81 21.13 -0.62
N GLN A 269 -8.78 20.46 -0.14
CA GLN A 269 -7.39 20.81 -0.45
C GLN A 269 -7.04 20.53 -1.93
N LEU A 270 -7.44 19.38 -2.46
CA LEU A 270 -7.28 19.06 -3.89
C LEU A 270 -8.00 20.07 -4.78
N ARG A 271 -9.24 20.45 -4.42
CA ARG A 271 -10.02 21.43 -5.17
C ARG A 271 -9.28 22.76 -5.30
N LYS A 272 -8.64 23.26 -4.26
CA LYS A 272 -7.88 24.51 -4.29
C LYS A 272 -6.75 24.49 -5.33
N ARG A 273 -6.16 23.31 -5.59
CA ARG A 273 -4.99 23.17 -6.47
C ARG A 273 -5.35 22.78 -7.91
N LEU A 274 -6.47 22.06 -8.13
CA LEU A 274 -6.81 21.45 -9.42
C LEU A 274 -8.04 22.08 -10.12
N LEU A 275 -8.70 23.09 -9.52
CA LEU A 275 -10.00 23.59 -9.99
C LEU A 275 -10.02 24.08 -11.44
N LYS A 276 -8.90 24.63 -11.94
CA LYS A 276 -8.83 25.29 -13.25
C LYS A 276 -8.26 24.40 -14.36
N GLN A 277 -7.87 23.17 -14.04
CA GLN A 277 -7.20 22.31 -14.99
C GLN A 277 -8.19 21.50 -15.83
N ARG A 278 -7.93 21.41 -17.14
CA ARG A 278 -8.71 20.64 -18.10
C ARG A 278 -7.78 19.87 -19.04
N VAL A 279 -8.24 18.72 -19.51
CA VAL A 279 -7.61 17.96 -20.58
C VAL A 279 -8.47 18.10 -21.82
N PHE A 280 -7.84 18.30 -22.97
CA PHE A 280 -8.53 18.20 -24.25
C PHE A 280 -8.79 16.72 -24.56
N LEU A 281 -10.04 16.38 -24.89
CA LEU A 281 -10.44 15.00 -25.15
C LEU A 281 -9.69 14.37 -26.33
N GLU A 282 -9.30 15.19 -27.29
CA GLU A 282 -8.49 14.77 -28.43
C GLU A 282 -7.11 14.25 -28.02
N LEU A 283 -6.47 14.86 -27.02
CA LEU A 283 -5.22 14.35 -26.43
C LEU A 283 -5.42 13.03 -25.70
N LEU A 284 -6.57 12.88 -25.06
CA LEU A 284 -6.92 11.61 -24.42
C LEU A 284 -7.07 10.50 -25.46
N ASP A 285 -7.66 10.81 -26.61
CA ASP A 285 -7.79 9.85 -27.71
C ASP A 285 -6.42 9.45 -28.27
N VAL A 286 -5.47 10.37 -28.35
CA VAL A 286 -4.07 10.08 -28.72
C VAL A 286 -3.42 9.14 -27.70
N VAL A 287 -3.56 9.40 -26.42
CA VAL A 287 -2.97 8.56 -25.34
C VAL A 287 -3.64 7.19 -25.25
N GLU A 288 -4.97 7.13 -25.37
CA GLU A 288 -5.69 5.85 -25.41
C GLU A 288 -5.39 5.07 -26.70
N ALA A 289 -5.27 5.73 -27.80
CA ALA A 289 -4.90 5.10 -29.06
C ALA A 289 -3.49 4.50 -28.96
N ASN A 290 -2.53 5.22 -28.38
CA ASN A 290 -1.19 4.70 -28.09
C ASN A 290 -1.22 3.47 -27.16
N ALA A 291 -2.23 3.39 -26.30
CA ALA A 291 -2.39 2.29 -25.36
C ALA A 291 -3.26 1.14 -25.88
N GLN A 292 -4.17 1.40 -26.84
CA GLN A 292 -5.24 0.49 -27.22
C GLN A 292 -5.47 0.32 -28.72
N ASP A 293 -5.18 1.34 -29.50
CA ASP A 293 -5.56 1.44 -30.92
C ASP A 293 -4.62 2.43 -31.59
N VAL A 294 -3.80 2.03 -32.53
CA VAL A 294 -2.85 2.92 -33.23
C VAL A 294 -3.55 3.88 -34.23
N ARG A 295 -4.85 4.13 -34.04
CA ARG A 295 -5.62 5.00 -34.97
C ARG A 295 -5.06 6.42 -35.07
N PHE A 296 -4.39 6.93 -34.07
CA PHE A 296 -3.76 8.24 -34.20
C PHE A 296 -2.48 8.19 -35.06
N LEU A 297 -1.83 7.02 -35.16
CA LEU A 297 -0.75 6.81 -36.14
C LEU A 297 -1.26 6.83 -37.57
N GLN A 298 -2.57 6.63 -37.76
CA GLN A 298 -3.28 6.76 -39.03
C GLN A 298 -3.77 8.19 -39.28
N ALA A 299 -3.48 9.14 -38.36
CA ALA A 299 -3.78 10.54 -38.62
C ALA A 299 -2.94 10.98 -39.82
N THR A 300 -3.58 11.00 -40.96
CA THR A 300 -2.98 11.46 -42.22
C THR A 300 -3.34 12.91 -42.42
N ARG A 301 -2.33 13.77 -42.55
CA ARG A 301 -2.50 15.10 -43.04
C ARG A 301 -2.22 15.06 -44.53
N HIS A 302 -3.23 15.26 -45.36
CA HIS A 302 -3.10 15.20 -46.84
C HIS A 302 -2.45 13.90 -47.37
N GLY A 303 -2.63 12.80 -46.68
CA GLY A 303 -2.07 11.50 -47.06
C GLY A 303 -0.69 11.19 -46.47
N GLU A 304 -0.15 12.03 -45.58
CA GLU A 304 1.10 11.79 -44.85
C GLU A 304 0.81 11.18 -43.49
N VAL A 305 1.64 10.20 -43.08
CA VAL A 305 1.60 9.61 -41.74
C VAL A 305 2.32 10.55 -40.78
N LEU A 306 1.64 11.01 -39.74
CA LEU A 306 2.23 11.87 -38.72
C LEU A 306 2.68 11.04 -37.52
N THR A 307 3.85 11.34 -36.96
CA THR A 307 4.26 10.85 -35.65
C THR A 307 3.39 11.49 -34.58
N PRO A 308 3.31 10.89 -33.35
CA PRO A 308 2.56 11.49 -32.22
C PRO A 308 2.98 12.93 -31.94
N ILE A 309 4.25 13.25 -32.12
CA ILE A 309 4.80 14.59 -31.89
C ILE A 309 4.35 15.54 -32.98
N GLU A 310 4.56 15.21 -34.22
CA GLU A 310 4.09 16.01 -35.35
C GLU A 310 2.58 16.27 -35.27
N PHE A 311 1.79 15.27 -34.81
CA PHE A 311 0.36 15.42 -34.60
C PHE A 311 0.05 16.46 -33.49
N VAL A 312 0.77 16.42 -32.37
CA VAL A 312 0.58 17.37 -31.27
C VAL A 312 1.14 18.74 -31.59
N GLU A 313 2.29 18.82 -32.31
CA GLU A 313 2.90 20.09 -32.77
C GLU A 313 2.01 20.81 -33.78
N ASP A 314 1.42 20.07 -34.70
CA ASP A 314 0.51 20.63 -35.70
C ASP A 314 -0.73 21.26 -35.07
N ARG A 315 -1.17 20.74 -33.91
CA ARG A 315 -2.31 21.23 -33.15
C ARG A 315 -1.94 22.09 -31.96
N ALA A 316 -0.66 22.42 -31.81
CA ALA A 316 -0.18 23.14 -30.63
C ALA A 316 -0.88 24.49 -30.41
N ALA A 317 -1.22 25.19 -31.50
CA ALA A 317 -1.94 26.46 -31.46
C ALA A 317 -3.37 26.30 -30.90
N GLU A 318 -4.03 25.18 -31.19
CA GLU A 318 -5.38 24.87 -30.69
C GLU A 318 -5.35 24.37 -29.25
N LEU A 319 -4.30 23.62 -28.87
CA LEU A 319 -4.14 22.95 -27.60
C LEU A 319 -3.52 23.85 -26.52
N GLY A 320 -2.83 24.94 -26.93
CA GLY A 320 -2.21 25.89 -26.00
C GLY A 320 -1.23 25.24 -25.01
N GLY A 321 -1.26 25.62 -23.76
CA GLY A 321 -0.36 25.09 -22.70
C GLY A 321 -0.46 23.59 -22.46
N HIS A 322 -1.55 22.94 -22.91
CA HIS A 322 -1.68 21.48 -22.81
C HIS A 322 -0.78 20.76 -23.83
N ALA A 323 -0.58 21.33 -25.01
CA ALA A 323 0.34 20.79 -26.01
C ALA A 323 1.77 20.72 -25.45
N GLU A 324 2.22 21.76 -24.74
CA GLU A 324 3.56 21.79 -24.14
C GLU A 324 3.76 20.64 -23.12
N GLY A 325 2.76 20.38 -22.28
CA GLY A 325 2.81 19.28 -21.31
C GLY A 325 2.89 17.90 -21.98
N VAL A 326 2.10 17.69 -23.03
CA VAL A 326 2.11 16.44 -23.79
C VAL A 326 3.38 16.29 -24.61
N LEU A 327 3.84 17.36 -25.27
CA LEU A 327 5.11 17.35 -26.00
C LEU A 327 6.30 17.06 -25.09
N LYS A 328 6.37 17.71 -23.92
CA LYS A 328 7.40 17.43 -22.94
C LYS A 328 7.42 15.95 -22.54
N TRP A 329 6.25 15.38 -22.37
CA TRP A 329 6.09 13.97 -22.03
C TRP A 329 6.44 13.05 -23.21
N LEU A 330 6.04 13.36 -24.43
CA LEU A 330 6.41 12.63 -25.65
C LEU A 330 7.92 12.74 -25.92
N HIS A 331 8.52 13.93 -25.80
CA HIS A 331 9.95 14.16 -25.97
C HIS A 331 10.85 13.43 -24.96
N GLN A 332 10.36 13.13 -23.75
CA GLN A 332 11.09 12.27 -22.82
C GLN A 332 11.30 10.86 -23.39
N GLY A 333 10.43 10.43 -24.32
CA GLY A 333 10.52 9.13 -24.97
C GLY A 333 11.10 9.12 -26.38
N GLU A 334 11.28 10.28 -26.98
CA GLU A 334 11.35 10.41 -28.42
C GLU A 334 12.74 10.41 -29.04
N SER A 335 13.74 10.85 -28.28
CA SER A 335 15.08 11.02 -28.84
C SER A 335 15.60 9.73 -29.50
N LEU A 336 14.83 8.65 -29.49
CA LEU A 336 15.22 7.36 -29.97
C LEU A 336 14.06 6.59 -30.63
N GLY A 337 13.00 7.26 -31.07
CA GLY A 337 11.81 6.54 -31.54
C GLY A 337 11.11 5.79 -30.41
N LEU A 338 10.37 4.76 -30.74
CA LEU A 338 9.62 3.98 -29.77
C LEU A 338 10.52 3.11 -28.86
N SER A 339 11.73 2.79 -29.30
CA SER A 339 12.72 2.09 -28.46
C SER A 339 13.14 2.93 -27.27
N LEU A 340 13.20 4.23 -27.44
CA LEU A 340 13.44 5.17 -26.37
C LEU A 340 12.25 5.46 -25.48
N PHE A 341 11.08 5.27 -25.99
CA PHE A 341 9.90 5.17 -25.16
C PHE A 341 10.08 4.07 -24.11
N ARG A 342 10.88 3.05 -24.44
CA ARG A 342 11.19 1.97 -23.49
C ARG A 342 12.20 2.38 -22.43
N GLU A 343 13.15 3.26 -22.74
CA GLU A 343 14.27 3.56 -21.86
C GLU A 343 14.15 4.88 -21.10
N ASN A 344 13.60 5.92 -21.71
CA ASN A 344 13.61 7.28 -21.14
C ASN A 344 12.24 7.81 -20.69
N VAL A 345 11.13 7.18 -21.08
CA VAL A 345 9.83 7.50 -20.49
C VAL A 345 9.75 6.89 -19.10
N PRO A 346 9.29 7.64 -18.08
CA PRO A 346 9.06 7.08 -16.76
C PRO A 346 8.36 5.74 -16.83
N GLU A 347 8.84 4.75 -16.07
CA GLU A 347 8.35 3.37 -16.16
C GLU A 347 6.83 3.26 -16.02
N VAL A 348 6.25 4.14 -15.22
CA VAL A 348 4.79 4.26 -15.05
C VAL A 348 4.09 4.60 -16.35
N ILE A 349 4.62 5.59 -17.08
CA ILE A 349 4.06 6.04 -18.36
C ILE A 349 4.29 4.96 -19.41
N ARG A 350 5.49 4.39 -19.45
CA ARG A 350 5.84 3.28 -20.34
C ARG A 350 4.96 2.06 -20.12
N LYS A 351 4.78 1.62 -18.88
CA LYS A 351 3.89 0.51 -18.53
C LYS A 351 2.43 0.78 -18.89
N ASN A 352 2.01 2.03 -18.84
CA ASN A 352 0.64 2.41 -19.15
C ASN A 352 0.40 2.57 -20.64
N LEU A 353 1.37 3.04 -21.43
CA LEU A 353 1.22 3.26 -22.87
C LEU A 353 1.42 1.98 -23.67
N LEU A 354 2.57 1.32 -23.48
CA LEU A 354 2.90 0.11 -24.23
C LEU A 354 2.20 -1.13 -23.65
N GLY A 355 1.79 -1.07 -22.41
CA GLY A 355 1.06 -2.12 -21.73
C GLY A 355 1.84 -3.40 -21.51
N HIS A 356 1.44 -4.14 -20.51
CA HIS A 356 1.94 -5.49 -20.25
C HIS A 356 1.47 -6.50 -21.29
N PHE A 357 0.64 -6.07 -22.22
CA PHE A 357 0.05 -6.87 -23.28
C PHE A 357 0.85 -6.81 -24.58
N VAL A 358 1.75 -5.84 -24.71
CA VAL A 358 2.53 -5.68 -25.94
C VAL A 358 3.55 -6.81 -26.00
N SER A 359 3.42 -7.67 -27.03
CA SER A 359 4.45 -8.65 -27.34
C SER A 359 5.70 -7.95 -27.85
N GLU A 360 6.88 -8.57 -27.77
CA GLU A 360 8.10 -8.03 -28.35
C GLU A 360 7.93 -7.77 -29.84
N GLU A 361 7.26 -8.67 -30.56
CA GLU A 361 6.97 -8.53 -31.98
C GLU A 361 6.13 -7.29 -32.32
N LEU A 362 5.10 -7.01 -31.49
CA LEU A 362 4.29 -5.79 -31.67
C LEU A 362 5.11 -4.53 -31.35
N ALA A 363 5.92 -4.59 -30.30
CA ALA A 363 6.78 -3.47 -29.94
C ALA A 363 7.78 -3.16 -31.06
N ASP A 364 8.42 -4.18 -31.64
CA ASP A 364 9.36 -4.03 -32.77
C ASP A 364 8.66 -3.55 -34.03
N SER A 365 7.41 -3.99 -34.25
CA SER A 365 6.60 -3.50 -35.37
C SER A 365 6.23 -2.03 -35.23
N LEU A 366 5.93 -1.58 -33.99
CA LEU A 366 5.69 -0.18 -33.68
C LEU A 366 6.95 0.66 -33.82
N ASP A 367 8.09 0.20 -33.31
CA ASP A 367 9.39 0.88 -33.50
C ASP A 367 9.71 1.06 -34.99
N ARG A 368 9.55 -0.02 -35.79
CA ARG A 368 9.78 0.02 -37.21
C ARG A 368 8.84 0.98 -37.96
N HIS A 369 7.56 1.00 -37.54
CA HIS A 369 6.60 1.94 -38.13
C HIS A 369 7.03 3.39 -37.90
N TYR A 370 7.45 3.74 -36.67
CA TYR A 370 7.92 5.09 -36.37
C TYR A 370 9.21 5.44 -37.10
N GLU A 371 10.17 4.51 -37.21
CA GLU A 371 11.40 4.73 -37.95
C GLU A 371 11.10 5.01 -39.43
N LEU A 372 10.19 4.24 -40.06
CA LEU A 372 9.79 4.44 -41.43
C LEU A 372 9.00 5.74 -41.61
N ALA A 373 8.10 6.08 -40.70
CA ALA A 373 7.36 7.34 -40.72
C ALA A 373 8.29 8.55 -40.53
N PHE A 374 9.27 8.46 -39.66
CA PHE A 374 10.32 9.46 -39.49
C PHE A 374 11.20 9.63 -40.73
N ALA A 375 11.57 8.51 -41.38
CA ALA A 375 12.30 8.52 -42.64
C ALA A 375 11.44 8.97 -43.83
N ARG A 376 10.12 9.21 -43.63
CA ARG A 376 9.12 9.53 -44.63
C ARG A 376 9.00 8.47 -45.73
N ASP A 377 9.28 7.23 -45.39
CA ASP A 377 8.96 6.07 -46.25
C ASP A 377 7.49 5.67 -46.00
N LEU A 378 6.60 6.37 -46.70
CA LEU A 378 5.15 6.22 -46.55
C LEU A 378 4.64 4.84 -46.95
N ASP A 379 5.26 4.18 -47.93
CA ASP A 379 4.83 2.85 -48.37
C ASP A 379 5.26 1.76 -47.37
N GLY A 380 6.48 1.85 -46.89
CA GLY A 380 6.97 0.99 -45.81
C GLY A 380 6.18 1.18 -44.49
N ALA A 381 5.86 2.42 -44.14
CA ALA A 381 5.06 2.74 -42.99
C ALA A 381 3.63 2.15 -43.06
N LYS A 382 2.96 2.26 -44.23
CA LYS A 382 1.63 1.66 -44.45
C LYS A 382 1.64 0.13 -44.34
N GLN A 383 2.70 -0.51 -44.81
CA GLN A 383 2.82 -1.97 -44.75
C GLN A 383 3.07 -2.43 -43.29
N ALA A 384 3.87 -1.68 -42.53
CA ALA A 384 4.05 -1.91 -41.10
C ALA A 384 2.75 -1.66 -40.31
N GLU A 385 1.99 -0.63 -40.68
CA GLU A 385 0.69 -0.28 -40.11
C GLU A 385 -0.33 -1.43 -40.21
N HIS A 386 -0.41 -2.09 -41.36
CA HIS A 386 -1.34 -3.22 -41.54
C HIS A 386 -1.03 -4.37 -40.59
N SER A 387 0.23 -4.72 -40.37
CA SER A 387 0.64 -5.76 -39.43
C SER A 387 0.39 -5.34 -37.96
N ILE A 388 0.50 -4.05 -37.67
CA ILE A 388 0.20 -3.49 -36.35
C ILE A 388 -1.31 -3.55 -36.08
N ASP A 389 -2.14 -3.19 -37.03
CA ASP A 389 -3.61 -3.22 -36.86
C ASP A 389 -4.11 -4.63 -36.53
N GLU A 390 -3.62 -5.67 -37.20
CA GLU A 390 -3.99 -7.05 -36.90
C GLU A 390 -3.57 -7.46 -35.48
N ALA A 391 -2.34 -7.10 -35.08
CA ALA A 391 -1.83 -7.39 -33.76
C ALA A 391 -2.61 -6.65 -32.66
N LEU A 392 -3.01 -5.39 -32.91
CA LEU A 392 -3.77 -4.56 -31.97
C LEU A 392 -5.21 -5.00 -31.80
N VAL A 393 -5.87 -5.46 -32.86
CA VAL A 393 -7.22 -6.07 -32.73
C VAL A 393 -7.16 -7.28 -31.82
N SER A 394 -6.15 -8.15 -32.00
CA SER A 394 -5.92 -9.29 -31.11
C SER A 394 -5.67 -8.84 -29.67
N LEU A 395 -4.82 -7.84 -29.46
CA LEU A 395 -4.48 -7.27 -28.16
C LEU A 395 -5.71 -6.67 -27.46
N ALA A 396 -6.54 -5.93 -28.18
CA ALA A 396 -7.77 -5.35 -27.63
C ALA A 396 -8.74 -6.43 -27.12
N HIS A 397 -8.84 -7.56 -27.83
CA HIS A 397 -9.65 -8.70 -27.40
C HIS A 397 -9.09 -9.33 -26.12
N VAL A 398 -7.78 -9.57 -26.06
CA VAL A 398 -7.10 -10.11 -24.86
C VAL A 398 -7.30 -9.18 -23.66
N ARG A 399 -7.13 -7.88 -23.85
CA ARG A 399 -7.32 -6.88 -22.82
C ARG A 399 -8.76 -6.83 -22.28
N ARG A 400 -9.76 -6.75 -23.17
CA ARG A 400 -11.17 -6.79 -22.77
C ARG A 400 -11.52 -8.07 -21.99
N ARG A 401 -10.97 -9.21 -22.43
CA ARG A 401 -11.12 -10.48 -21.72
C ARG A 401 -10.49 -10.40 -20.33
N ALA A 402 -9.25 -9.90 -20.19
CA ALA A 402 -8.57 -9.75 -18.91
C ALA A 402 -9.35 -8.82 -17.96
N GLN A 403 -9.86 -7.69 -18.44
CA GLN A 403 -10.69 -6.76 -17.66
C GLN A 403 -11.98 -7.44 -17.16
N LYS A 404 -12.68 -8.18 -18.01
CA LYS A 404 -13.88 -8.93 -17.60
C LYS A 404 -13.56 -9.97 -16.54
N ILE A 405 -12.46 -10.70 -16.71
CA ILE A 405 -12.02 -11.72 -15.74
C ILE A 405 -11.66 -11.07 -14.41
N GLY A 406 -10.91 -9.96 -14.44
CA GLY A 406 -10.61 -9.19 -13.24
C GLY A 406 -11.87 -8.74 -12.50
N ALA A 407 -12.85 -8.22 -13.22
CA ALA A 407 -14.13 -7.83 -12.63
C ALA A 407 -14.91 -9.04 -12.07
N MET A 408 -14.90 -10.18 -12.77
CA MET A 408 -15.58 -11.41 -12.31
C MET A 408 -14.91 -12.03 -11.08
N ALA A 409 -13.60 -11.93 -10.95
CA ALA A 409 -12.88 -12.46 -9.78
C ALA A 409 -13.18 -11.71 -8.48
N LEU A 410 -13.73 -10.50 -8.57
CA LEU A 410 -14.24 -9.75 -7.41
C LEU A 410 -15.46 -10.43 -6.77
N VAL A 411 -16.25 -11.15 -7.55
CA VAL A 411 -17.51 -11.77 -7.06
C VAL A 411 -17.24 -12.79 -5.96
N PRO A 412 -16.42 -13.84 -6.16
CA PRO A 412 -16.13 -14.81 -5.12
C PRO A 412 -15.39 -14.18 -3.92
N PHE A 413 -14.51 -13.21 -4.16
CA PHE A 413 -13.83 -12.47 -3.10
C PHE A 413 -14.84 -11.75 -2.19
N ILE A 414 -15.71 -10.91 -2.77
CA ILE A 414 -16.71 -10.14 -2.00
C ILE A 414 -17.74 -11.08 -1.35
N ALA A 415 -18.18 -12.12 -2.04
CA ALA A 415 -19.13 -13.09 -1.49
C ALA A 415 -18.58 -13.76 -0.23
N LEU A 416 -17.33 -14.21 -0.25
CA LEU A 416 -16.70 -14.85 0.92
C LEU A 416 -16.38 -13.84 2.04
N LEU A 417 -16.06 -12.58 1.71
CA LEU A 417 -15.95 -11.52 2.73
C LEU A 417 -17.29 -11.30 3.45
N ILE A 418 -18.40 -11.31 2.69
CA ILE A 418 -19.73 -11.18 3.26
C ILE A 418 -20.05 -12.39 4.14
N VAL A 419 -19.77 -13.61 3.68
CA VAL A 419 -19.97 -14.85 4.45
C VAL A 419 -19.18 -14.80 5.75
N HIS A 420 -17.88 -14.47 5.71
CA HIS A 420 -17.06 -14.28 6.92
C HIS A 420 -17.64 -13.19 7.84
N GLY A 421 -18.24 -12.14 7.27
CA GLY A 421 -18.88 -11.07 8.04
C GLY A 421 -20.10 -11.51 8.85
N PHE A 422 -20.76 -12.60 8.43
CA PHE A 422 -21.92 -13.21 9.12
C PHE A 422 -21.55 -14.44 9.95
N ASP A 423 -20.52 -15.18 9.55
CA ASP A 423 -20.06 -16.39 10.23
C ASP A 423 -18.53 -16.41 10.32
N ASP A 424 -18.01 -16.02 11.49
CA ASP A 424 -16.58 -15.97 11.80
C ASP A 424 -15.90 -17.36 11.81
N ARG A 425 -16.66 -18.46 11.67
CA ARG A 425 -16.09 -19.81 11.53
C ARG A 425 -15.43 -20.02 10.18
N VAL A 426 -15.80 -19.23 9.18
CA VAL A 426 -15.14 -19.23 7.87
C VAL A 426 -13.91 -18.34 7.96
N PRO A 427 -12.67 -18.89 7.93
CA PRO A 427 -11.47 -18.08 8.00
C PRO A 427 -11.42 -17.01 6.90
N LEU A 428 -10.95 -15.83 7.24
CA LEU A 428 -10.93 -14.67 6.36
C LEU A 428 -10.06 -14.91 5.12
N PHE A 429 -8.96 -15.64 5.25
CA PHE A 429 -8.02 -15.87 4.16
C PHE A 429 -8.65 -16.61 2.96
N TRP A 430 -9.72 -17.37 3.16
CA TRP A 430 -10.42 -18.02 2.04
C TRP A 430 -10.98 -17.03 1.03
N ALA A 431 -11.39 -15.85 1.48
CA ALA A 431 -11.88 -14.81 0.57
C ALA A 431 -10.77 -14.35 -0.40
N SER A 432 -9.59 -14.04 0.12
CA SER A 432 -8.47 -13.58 -0.70
C SER A 432 -7.91 -14.67 -1.61
N ILE A 433 -7.78 -15.90 -1.11
CA ILE A 433 -7.33 -17.06 -1.91
C ILE A 433 -8.31 -17.40 -3.03
N ALA A 434 -9.61 -17.42 -2.77
CA ALA A 434 -10.61 -17.68 -3.80
C ALA A 434 -10.59 -16.58 -4.89
N GLY A 435 -10.53 -15.32 -4.50
CA GLY A 435 -10.37 -14.20 -5.44
C GLY A 435 -9.11 -14.36 -6.30
N PHE A 436 -7.97 -14.62 -5.66
CA PHE A 436 -6.70 -14.85 -6.35
C PHE A 436 -6.75 -16.03 -7.33
N LEU A 437 -7.24 -17.19 -6.90
CA LEU A 437 -7.34 -18.37 -7.77
C LEU A 437 -8.24 -18.12 -8.99
N CYS A 438 -9.40 -17.48 -8.78
CA CYS A 438 -10.29 -17.10 -9.88
C CYS A 438 -9.61 -16.12 -10.85
N ALA A 439 -8.89 -15.12 -10.33
CA ALA A 439 -8.18 -14.15 -11.15
C ALA A 439 -7.05 -14.80 -11.96
N VAL A 440 -6.20 -15.60 -11.32
CA VAL A 440 -5.05 -16.28 -11.97
C VAL A 440 -5.52 -17.29 -13.01
N LEU A 441 -6.53 -18.08 -12.72
CA LEU A 441 -7.10 -19.02 -13.69
C LEU A 441 -7.67 -18.28 -14.91
N GLY A 442 -8.30 -17.15 -14.68
CA GLY A 442 -8.81 -16.31 -15.74
C GLY A 442 -7.74 -15.78 -16.69
N ILE A 443 -6.56 -15.40 -16.19
CA ILE A 443 -5.43 -14.93 -17.00
C ILE A 443 -4.44 -16.05 -17.37
N ALA A 444 -4.79 -17.31 -17.14
CA ALA A 444 -3.90 -18.45 -17.44
C ALA A 444 -3.44 -18.50 -18.91
N GLY A 445 -4.31 -18.03 -19.83
CA GLY A 445 -4.00 -17.92 -21.25
C GLY A 445 -3.10 -16.72 -21.64
N ILE A 446 -2.63 -15.90 -20.68
CA ILE A 446 -1.77 -14.74 -20.91
C ILE A 446 -0.51 -14.89 -20.05
N PRO A 447 0.49 -15.70 -20.49
CA PRO A 447 1.63 -16.10 -19.66
C PRO A 447 2.46 -14.90 -19.15
N LYS A 448 2.69 -13.90 -20.00
CA LYS A 448 3.48 -12.70 -19.66
C LYS A 448 2.81 -11.88 -18.55
N MET A 449 1.51 -11.65 -18.65
CA MET A 449 0.73 -10.94 -17.64
C MET A 449 0.73 -11.70 -16.31
N ARG A 450 0.54 -13.02 -16.35
CA ARG A 450 0.57 -13.86 -15.16
C ARG A 450 1.94 -13.82 -14.48
N ALA A 451 3.03 -13.95 -15.25
CA ALA A 451 4.39 -13.91 -14.71
C ALA A 451 4.68 -12.58 -14.02
N LEU A 452 4.33 -11.45 -14.64
CA LEU A 452 4.49 -10.12 -14.07
C LEU A 452 3.66 -9.94 -12.80
N ALA A 453 2.37 -10.32 -12.82
CA ALA A 453 1.49 -10.21 -11.66
C ALA A 453 2.03 -10.99 -10.46
N LEU A 454 2.46 -12.24 -10.67
CA LEU A 454 3.01 -13.08 -9.60
C LEU A 454 4.36 -12.56 -9.10
N HIS A 455 5.19 -12.01 -9.97
CA HIS A 455 6.48 -11.43 -9.59
C HIS A 455 6.30 -10.15 -8.75
N GLU A 456 5.43 -9.23 -9.18
CA GLU A 456 5.10 -8.01 -8.42
C GLU A 456 4.48 -8.37 -7.06
N ALA A 457 3.55 -9.32 -7.02
CA ALA A 457 2.95 -9.81 -5.78
C ALA A 457 3.98 -10.37 -4.80
N TYR A 458 4.94 -11.15 -5.31
CA TYR A 458 6.00 -11.71 -4.48
C TYR A 458 6.91 -10.62 -3.87
N ILE A 459 7.29 -9.62 -4.66
CA ILE A 459 8.10 -8.50 -4.18
C ILE A 459 7.32 -7.70 -3.12
N GLU A 460 6.06 -7.38 -3.38
CA GLU A 460 5.20 -6.66 -2.43
C GLU A 460 5.02 -7.44 -1.12
N TYR A 461 4.73 -8.74 -1.21
CA TYR A 461 4.55 -9.57 -0.01
C TYR A 461 5.84 -9.77 0.78
N ALA A 462 7.00 -9.78 0.13
CA ALA A 462 8.30 -9.90 0.81
C ALA A 462 8.55 -8.77 1.83
N GLU A 463 7.93 -7.60 1.62
CA GLU A 463 7.97 -6.49 2.58
C GLU A 463 7.23 -6.79 3.90
N TYR A 464 6.35 -7.80 3.94
CA TYR A 464 5.62 -8.21 5.13
C TYR A 464 6.28 -9.35 5.93
N TYR A 465 7.37 -9.97 5.44
CA TYR A 465 8.02 -11.10 6.14
C TYR A 465 8.52 -10.75 7.54
N PHE A 466 8.86 -9.50 7.80
CA PHE A 466 9.30 -9.06 9.12
C PHE A 466 8.16 -9.04 10.16
N LEU A 467 6.89 -9.05 9.73
CA LEU A 467 5.74 -9.04 10.64
C LEU A 467 5.62 -10.34 11.44
N PHE A 468 5.94 -11.48 10.82
CA PHE A 468 5.88 -12.78 11.51
C PHE A 468 6.68 -12.80 12.82
N PRO A 469 8.02 -12.56 12.80
CA PRO A 469 8.81 -12.55 14.04
C PRO A 469 8.38 -11.46 15.00
N LEU A 470 7.86 -10.36 14.50
CA LEU A 470 7.44 -9.25 15.32
C LEU A 470 6.14 -9.55 16.07
N PHE A 471 5.12 -10.09 15.40
CA PHE A 471 3.87 -10.52 16.05
C PHE A 471 4.15 -11.58 17.12
N LEU A 472 4.99 -12.56 16.81
CA LEU A 472 5.39 -13.55 17.80
C LEU A 472 6.09 -12.88 19.00
N SER A 473 6.97 -11.90 18.78
CA SER A 473 7.66 -11.17 19.86
C SER A 473 6.66 -10.41 20.76
N ILE A 474 5.66 -9.75 20.17
CA ILE A 474 4.61 -9.02 20.90
C ILE A 474 3.70 -10.01 21.66
N THR A 475 3.39 -11.16 21.05
CA THR A 475 2.61 -12.21 21.72
C THR A 475 3.37 -12.78 22.93
N LEU A 476 4.67 -13.02 22.81
CA LEU A 476 5.50 -13.43 23.95
C LEU A 476 5.48 -12.40 25.08
N LEU A 477 5.51 -11.12 24.73
CA LEU A 477 5.40 -10.01 25.67
C LEU A 477 4.03 -9.97 26.36
N THR A 478 2.95 -10.29 25.62
CA THR A 478 1.59 -10.45 26.16
C THR A 478 1.54 -11.59 27.17
N LYS A 479 2.06 -12.77 26.80
CA LYS A 479 2.09 -13.96 27.66
C LYS A 479 3.01 -13.82 28.88
N ALA A 480 3.89 -12.82 28.88
CA ALA A 480 4.70 -12.41 30.02
C ALA A 480 3.96 -11.45 30.99
N GLY A 481 2.73 -11.01 30.67
CA GLY A 481 1.92 -10.11 31.51
C GLY A 481 2.31 -8.63 31.43
N PHE A 482 3.05 -8.22 30.41
CA PHE A 482 3.48 -6.81 30.27
C PHE A 482 2.28 -5.86 30.04
N PHE A 483 1.28 -6.29 29.27
CA PHE A 483 0.14 -5.45 28.95
C PHE A 483 -0.81 -5.19 30.12
N ASP A 484 -0.77 -6.00 31.19
CA ASP A 484 -1.54 -5.76 32.43
C ASP A 484 -1.15 -4.44 33.09
N LEU A 485 0.14 -4.06 33.00
CA LEU A 485 0.61 -2.76 33.45
C LEU A 485 0.00 -1.61 32.61
N ILE A 486 -0.04 -1.77 31.29
CA ILE A 486 -0.62 -0.75 30.38
C ILE A 486 -2.12 -0.61 30.64
N GLN A 487 -2.83 -1.71 30.81
CA GLN A 487 -4.26 -1.70 31.16
C GLN A 487 -4.50 -0.96 32.47
N THR A 488 -3.69 -1.22 33.49
CA THR A 488 -3.77 -0.50 34.78
C THR A 488 -3.59 1.00 34.61
N LEU A 489 -2.60 1.42 33.81
CA LEU A 489 -2.37 2.84 33.50
C LEU A 489 -3.55 3.48 32.74
N VAL A 490 -4.17 2.75 31.81
CA VAL A 490 -5.35 3.21 31.07
C VAL A 490 -6.54 3.40 32.04
N HIS A 491 -6.80 2.44 32.92
CA HIS A 491 -7.87 2.55 33.92
C HIS A 491 -7.64 3.73 34.89
N GLN A 492 -6.43 3.87 35.44
CA GLN A 492 -6.08 5.03 36.29
C GLN A 492 -6.23 6.37 35.54
N GLY A 493 -5.87 6.41 34.26
CA GLY A 493 -6.08 7.56 33.42
C GLY A 493 -7.56 7.90 33.23
N ILE A 494 -8.42 6.90 33.01
CA ILE A 494 -9.87 7.08 32.87
C ILE A 494 -10.46 7.64 34.18
N ASP A 495 -10.05 7.10 35.32
CA ASP A 495 -10.54 7.53 36.62
C ASP A 495 -10.11 8.96 36.98
N SER A 496 -8.91 9.36 36.60
CA SER A 496 -8.34 10.68 36.90
C SER A 496 -8.73 11.78 35.93
N MET A 497 -8.73 11.51 34.63
CA MET A 497 -8.92 12.53 33.55
C MET A 497 -10.23 12.35 32.80
N GLY A 498 -10.88 11.20 32.95
CA GLY A 498 -12.08 10.83 32.20
C GLY A 498 -11.78 10.26 30.81
N GLN A 499 -12.70 9.42 30.32
CA GLN A 499 -12.52 8.59 29.12
C GLN A 499 -12.21 9.38 27.84
N ALA A 500 -12.83 10.57 27.64
CA ALA A 500 -12.59 11.35 26.41
C ALA A 500 -11.15 11.88 26.31
N HIS A 501 -10.59 12.34 27.42
CA HIS A 501 -9.21 12.85 27.44
C HIS A 501 -8.18 11.73 27.26
N VAL A 502 -8.44 10.56 27.85
CA VAL A 502 -7.55 9.39 27.65
C VAL A 502 -7.66 8.87 26.22
N ALA A 503 -8.86 8.80 25.62
CA ALA A 503 -9.03 8.45 24.21
C ALA A 503 -8.30 9.44 23.28
N PHE A 504 -8.40 10.74 23.58
CA PHE A 504 -7.65 11.77 22.86
C PHE A 504 -6.13 11.61 23.02
N ALA A 505 -5.64 11.33 24.22
CA ALA A 505 -4.22 11.07 24.47
C ALA A 505 -3.74 9.83 23.70
N GLN A 506 -4.54 8.77 23.64
CA GLN A 506 -4.25 7.59 22.81
C GLN A 506 -4.25 7.90 21.32
N PHE A 507 -5.23 8.69 20.84
CA PHE A 507 -5.24 9.16 19.45
C PHE A 507 -3.94 9.87 19.09
N LEU A 508 -3.51 10.85 19.91
CA LEU A 508 -2.25 11.56 19.69
C LEU A 508 -1.04 10.63 19.81
N GLY A 509 -0.99 9.81 20.85
CA GLY A 509 0.09 8.84 21.06
C GLY A 509 0.26 7.90 19.87
N CYS A 510 -0.83 7.28 19.40
CA CYS A 510 -0.81 6.44 18.22
C CYS A 510 -0.43 7.22 16.94
N THR A 511 -0.85 8.49 16.81
CA THR A 511 -0.46 9.34 15.68
C THR A 511 1.05 9.57 15.64
N PHE A 512 1.65 9.96 16.75
CA PHE A 512 3.10 10.22 16.81
C PHE A 512 3.92 8.93 16.71
N LEU A 513 3.48 7.85 17.33
CA LEU A 513 4.15 6.57 17.24
C LEU A 513 4.12 6.04 15.80
N SER A 514 2.96 6.07 15.15
CA SER A 514 2.83 5.59 13.77
C SER A 514 3.50 6.48 12.74
N ALA A 515 3.79 7.73 13.05
CA ALA A 515 4.62 8.58 12.21
C ALA A 515 6.10 8.11 12.16
N ILE A 516 6.54 7.36 13.17
CA ILE A 516 7.92 6.86 13.29
C ILE A 516 7.97 5.35 13.05
N LEU A 517 6.96 4.63 13.56
CA LEU A 517 6.84 3.17 13.48
C LEU A 517 5.78 2.80 12.44
N ASP A 518 5.89 1.59 11.88
CA ASP A 518 4.86 1.07 10.99
C ASP A 518 3.51 0.93 11.70
N ASN A 519 2.42 1.31 11.02
CA ASN A 519 1.06 1.30 11.57
C ASN A 519 0.59 -0.09 12.03
N ASN A 520 1.07 -1.18 11.42
CA ASN A 520 0.76 -2.55 11.85
C ASN A 520 1.24 -2.84 13.27
N ILE A 521 2.43 -2.34 13.60
CA ILE A 521 3.05 -2.53 14.90
C ILE A 521 2.33 -1.72 15.97
N VAL A 522 2.02 -0.47 15.64
CA VAL A 522 1.27 0.40 16.56
C VAL A 522 -0.11 -0.20 16.85
N ALA A 523 -0.77 -0.75 15.82
CA ALA A 523 -2.06 -1.40 15.98
C ALA A 523 -1.99 -2.63 16.88
N ASP A 524 -1.02 -3.53 16.66
CA ASP A 524 -0.89 -4.74 17.50
C ASP A 524 -0.53 -4.37 18.94
N PHE A 525 0.45 -3.51 19.16
CA PHE A 525 0.88 -3.11 20.48
C PHE A 525 -0.20 -2.36 21.26
N ALA A 526 -0.84 -1.35 20.64
CA ALA A 526 -1.80 -0.51 21.31
C ALA A 526 -3.11 -1.24 21.63
N SER A 527 -3.59 -2.12 20.75
CA SER A 527 -4.85 -2.85 20.95
C SER A 527 -4.79 -3.79 22.16
N ARG A 528 -3.64 -4.41 22.42
CA ARG A 528 -3.47 -5.30 23.58
C ARG A 528 -3.62 -4.58 24.92
N GLY A 529 -3.38 -3.28 24.97
CA GLY A 529 -3.63 -2.45 26.15
C GLY A 529 -5.10 -2.13 26.42
N LEU A 530 -6.02 -2.50 25.52
CA LEU A 530 -7.46 -2.21 25.65
C LEU A 530 -8.29 -3.36 26.25
N HIS A 531 -7.69 -4.51 26.52
CA HIS A 531 -8.41 -5.63 27.13
C HIS A 531 -8.98 -5.24 28.51
N GLY A 532 -10.15 -5.79 28.83
CA GLY A 532 -10.82 -5.54 30.13
C GLY A 532 -11.63 -4.24 30.20
N LEU A 533 -11.63 -3.41 29.15
CA LEU A 533 -12.50 -2.23 29.10
C LEU A 533 -13.95 -2.62 28.82
N SER A 534 -14.90 -1.84 29.34
CA SER A 534 -16.33 -2.02 29.00
C SER A 534 -16.57 -1.74 27.50
N PRO A 535 -17.54 -2.41 26.84
CA PRO A 535 -17.71 -2.30 25.39
C PRO A 535 -17.84 -0.87 24.85
N SER A 536 -18.56 0.01 25.55
CA SER A 536 -18.72 1.41 25.11
C SER A 536 -17.42 2.21 25.17
N VAL A 537 -16.62 2.01 26.23
CA VAL A 537 -15.30 2.63 26.37
C VAL A 537 -14.33 2.03 25.36
N LEU A 538 -14.34 0.71 25.20
CA LEU A 538 -13.50 0.00 24.23
C LEU A 538 -13.71 0.53 22.82
N HIS A 539 -14.96 0.73 22.37
CA HIS A 539 -15.23 1.24 21.04
C HIS A 539 -14.68 2.65 20.83
N LEU A 540 -14.80 3.54 21.82
CA LEU A 540 -14.23 4.88 21.74
C LEU A 540 -12.70 4.85 21.61
N PHE A 541 -12.05 4.01 22.43
CA PHE A 541 -10.59 3.90 22.46
C PHE A 541 -10.05 3.20 21.20
N ALA A 542 -10.70 2.11 20.77
CA ALA A 542 -10.35 1.42 19.54
C ALA A 542 -10.44 2.35 18.32
N MET A 543 -11.53 3.14 18.21
CA MET A 543 -11.65 4.17 17.19
C MET A 543 -10.52 5.19 17.28
N ALA A 544 -10.22 5.72 18.48
CA ALA A 544 -9.16 6.70 18.67
C ALA A 544 -7.79 6.14 18.23
N GLN A 545 -7.49 4.89 18.54
CA GLN A 545 -6.25 4.23 18.11
C GLN A 545 -6.20 4.03 16.59
N ILE A 546 -7.31 3.55 15.99
CA ILE A 546 -7.40 3.35 14.52
C ILE A 546 -7.14 4.66 13.78
N LEU A 547 -7.80 5.72 14.19
CA LEU A 547 -7.64 7.04 13.57
C LEU A 547 -6.22 7.59 13.80
N GLY A 548 -5.65 7.33 14.97
CA GLY A 548 -4.30 7.73 15.32
C GLY A 548 -3.25 7.05 14.44
N TYR A 549 -3.22 5.73 14.36
CA TYR A 549 -2.19 5.06 13.56
C TYR A 549 -2.38 5.27 12.05
N ALA A 550 -3.62 5.40 11.56
CA ALA A 550 -3.87 5.70 10.17
C ALA A 550 -3.38 7.12 9.79
N LEU A 551 -3.64 8.11 10.64
CA LEU A 551 -3.19 9.48 10.44
C LEU A 551 -1.66 9.61 10.53
N GLY A 552 -1.05 9.02 11.55
CA GLY A 552 0.38 9.02 11.76
C GLY A 552 1.15 8.32 10.65
N GLY A 553 0.64 7.18 10.17
CA GLY A 553 1.24 6.43 9.07
C GLY A 553 1.43 7.24 7.78
N CYS A 554 0.54 8.22 7.53
CA CYS A 554 0.68 9.11 6.37
C CYS A 554 1.61 10.29 6.62
N TRP A 555 1.89 10.64 7.87
CA TRP A 555 2.61 11.88 8.21
C TRP A 555 4.06 11.89 7.76
N THR A 556 4.71 10.72 7.81
CA THR A 556 6.07 10.55 7.30
C THR A 556 6.10 9.59 6.14
N HIS A 557 7.18 9.61 5.36
CA HIS A 557 7.40 8.71 4.24
C HIS A 557 7.67 7.25 4.64
N ILE A 558 7.82 6.96 5.93
CA ILE A 558 8.12 5.63 6.48
C ILE A 558 7.02 5.08 7.41
N GLY A 559 6.04 5.88 7.79
CA GLY A 559 5.04 5.52 8.80
C GLY A 559 4.07 4.43 8.35
N CYS A 560 3.90 4.20 7.04
CA CYS A 560 3.14 3.08 6.49
C CYS A 560 3.66 2.69 5.11
N ALA A 561 3.34 1.48 4.67
CA ALA A 561 3.77 0.97 3.37
C ALA A 561 3.31 1.84 2.19
N GLN A 562 2.10 2.42 2.26
CA GLN A 562 1.59 3.34 1.26
C GLN A 562 2.47 4.59 1.10
N SER A 563 2.94 5.15 2.21
CA SER A 563 3.83 6.32 2.19
C SER A 563 5.19 5.99 1.57
N VAL A 564 5.73 4.79 1.86
CA VAL A 564 6.98 4.30 1.26
C VAL A 564 6.85 4.19 -0.26
N VAL A 565 5.77 3.55 -0.74
CA VAL A 565 5.50 3.40 -2.19
C VAL A 565 5.34 4.75 -2.87
N ALA A 566 4.56 5.67 -2.28
CA ALA A 566 4.33 6.99 -2.84
C ALA A 566 5.61 7.85 -2.86
N PHE A 567 6.42 7.79 -1.81
CA PHE A 567 7.68 8.52 -1.75
C PHE A 567 8.69 8.01 -2.79
N ALA A 568 8.83 6.68 -2.90
CA ALA A 568 9.67 6.06 -3.91
C ALA A 568 9.24 6.44 -5.33
N PHE A 569 7.92 6.47 -5.58
CA PHE A 569 7.35 6.90 -6.85
C PHE A 569 7.69 8.37 -7.16
N ILE A 570 7.49 9.29 -6.21
CA ILE A 570 7.81 10.71 -6.41
C ILE A 570 9.26 10.86 -6.80
N ARG A 571 10.17 10.22 -6.08
CA ARG A 571 11.62 10.32 -6.36
C ARG A 571 12.04 9.74 -7.69
N ARG A 572 11.40 8.67 -8.12
CA ARG A 572 11.75 8.00 -9.38
C ARG A 572 11.14 8.69 -10.60
N ASP A 573 9.86 9.11 -10.50
CA ASP A 573 9.05 9.44 -11.68
C ASP A 573 8.58 10.90 -11.74
N VAL A 574 8.72 11.68 -10.65
CA VAL A 574 8.21 13.05 -10.59
C VAL A 574 9.30 14.08 -10.28
N ASP A 575 10.09 13.86 -9.21
CA ASP A 575 11.13 14.77 -8.73
C ASP A 575 12.22 13.99 -8.00
N ASP A 576 13.36 13.76 -8.65
CA ASP A 576 14.50 13.01 -8.15
C ASP A 576 15.17 13.64 -6.91
N ARG A 577 14.95 14.96 -6.71
CA ARG A 577 15.48 15.74 -5.58
C ARG A 577 14.54 15.81 -4.39
N TYR A 578 13.36 15.17 -4.49
CA TYR A 578 12.39 15.20 -3.41
C TYR A 578 12.90 14.52 -2.13
N THR A 579 12.81 15.23 -1.00
CA THR A 579 13.40 14.78 0.27
C THR A 579 12.33 14.37 1.29
N PRO A 580 12.70 13.53 2.30
CA PRO A 580 11.81 13.21 3.41
C PRO A 580 11.28 14.43 4.17
N LEU A 581 12.08 15.48 4.31
CA LEU A 581 11.66 16.71 4.98
C LEU A 581 10.62 17.47 4.15
N GLN A 582 10.75 17.48 2.82
CA GLN A 582 9.74 18.04 1.92
C GLN A 582 8.42 17.29 2.04
N TRP A 583 8.44 15.94 2.11
CA TRP A 583 7.25 15.14 2.38
C TRP A 583 6.52 15.62 3.64
N ILE A 584 7.22 15.68 4.77
CA ILE A 584 6.64 16.13 6.04
C ILE A 584 6.06 17.54 5.90
N LYS A 585 6.81 18.47 5.29
CA LYS A 585 6.36 19.84 5.07
C LYS A 585 5.09 19.94 4.23
N ASP A 586 5.00 19.14 3.17
CA ASP A 586 3.89 19.20 2.22
C ASP A 586 2.60 18.56 2.76
N ILE A 587 2.71 17.48 3.54
CA ILE A 587 1.55 16.76 4.08
C ILE A 587 1.05 17.33 5.41
N THR A 588 1.94 17.93 6.24
CA THR A 588 1.59 18.40 7.59
C THR A 588 0.35 19.30 7.64
N PRO A 589 0.14 20.26 6.73
CA PRO A 589 -1.07 21.07 6.77
C PRO A 589 -2.37 20.26 6.68
N VAL A 590 -2.39 19.22 5.85
CA VAL A 590 -3.55 18.31 5.70
C VAL A 590 -3.71 17.44 6.95
N ILE A 591 -2.60 16.88 7.45
CA ILE A 591 -2.61 16.06 8.66
C ILE A 591 -3.14 16.84 9.86
N VAL A 592 -2.70 18.09 10.04
CA VAL A 592 -3.17 18.93 11.15
C VAL A 592 -4.66 19.27 11.00
N GLU A 593 -5.14 19.62 9.79
CA GLU A 593 -6.57 19.85 9.57
C GLU A 593 -7.42 18.60 9.87
N ILE A 594 -6.96 17.42 9.43
CA ILE A 594 -7.65 16.15 9.71
C ILE A 594 -7.57 15.85 11.22
N MET A 595 -6.42 16.04 11.86
CA MET A 595 -6.23 15.80 13.29
C MET A 595 -7.19 16.64 14.14
N VAL A 596 -7.37 17.93 13.81
CA VAL A 596 -8.35 18.79 14.49
C VAL A 596 -9.77 18.28 14.28
N ALA A 597 -10.14 17.93 13.04
CA ALA A 597 -11.47 17.43 12.72
C ALA A 597 -11.77 16.10 13.44
N LEU A 598 -10.80 15.18 13.47
CA LEU A 598 -10.94 13.90 14.17
C LEU A 598 -10.97 14.06 15.69
N THR A 599 -10.24 15.03 16.26
CA THR A 599 -10.35 15.39 17.67
C THR A 599 -11.77 15.80 18.02
N VAL A 600 -12.38 16.69 17.24
CA VAL A 600 -13.79 17.09 17.43
C VAL A 600 -14.72 15.87 17.35
N LEU A 601 -14.47 14.97 16.42
CA LEU A 601 -15.26 13.76 16.25
C LEU A 601 -15.16 12.81 17.47
N ILE A 602 -13.98 12.62 18.05
CA ILE A 602 -13.76 11.79 19.24
C ILE A 602 -14.57 12.34 20.42
N TYR A 603 -14.52 13.66 20.66
CA TYR A 603 -15.30 14.28 21.71
C TYR A 603 -16.82 14.23 21.45
N ALA A 604 -17.23 14.43 20.19
CA ALA A 604 -18.64 14.32 19.80
C ALA A 604 -19.19 12.90 19.99
N GLN A 605 -18.46 11.87 19.61
CA GLN A 605 -18.85 10.49 19.84
C GLN A 605 -18.90 10.13 21.32
N ASN A 606 -17.94 10.60 22.12
CA ASN A 606 -18.02 10.42 23.57
C ASN A 606 -19.27 11.10 24.18
N ALA A 607 -19.63 12.30 23.71
CA ALA A 607 -20.85 12.99 24.15
C ALA A 607 -22.10 12.21 23.75
N LEU A 608 -22.13 11.67 22.52
CA LEU A 608 -23.24 10.85 22.04
C LEU A 608 -23.40 9.56 22.86
N LEU A 609 -22.30 8.87 23.17
CA LEU A 609 -22.31 7.68 24.00
C LEU A 609 -22.87 7.97 25.41
N ARG A 610 -22.49 9.10 26.02
CA ARG A 610 -23.01 9.54 27.31
C ARG A 610 -24.49 9.91 27.29
N TRP A 611 -25.00 10.34 26.14
CA TRP A 611 -26.42 10.69 25.98
C TRP A 611 -27.30 9.46 25.76
N LEU A 612 -26.74 8.40 25.16
CA LEU A 612 -27.45 7.14 24.90
C LEU A 612 -27.48 6.18 26.11
N HIS A 613 -26.62 6.38 27.10
CA HIS A 613 -26.53 5.64 28.36
C HIS A 613 -26.93 6.52 29.55
#